data_6d6cc19254c8d935c079b020f5e48fe6
#
_entry.id   6d6cc19254c8d935c079b020f5e48fe6
#
_cell.length_a   1.000
_cell.length_b   1.000
_cell.length_c   1.000
_cell.angle_alpha   90.00
_cell.angle_beta   90.00
_cell.angle_gamma   90.00
#
_symmetry.space_group_name_H-M   'P 1'
#
loop_
_entity.id
_entity.type
_entity.pdbx_description
1 polymer ?
#
loop_
_entity_poly.entity_id
_entity_poly.type
_entity_poly.pdbx_seq_one_letter_code
_entity_poly.pdbx_strand_id
1 'polypeptide(L)'
;MNMNLSLRKALCGSLLFLGAAQALATPITLSGAFFDVSFDDAQVGNYGQPSLVGNTLFFTPTLFKTQSLNGTGLNTFSETINVQIMAHSGYRFTAIDLSEAGDYKLRAAHSSVDVSGSLDIADIAQTQQVIGSISPTAILDNRDGINHDWSALAGIDLDFPDWAAVQTLDLNLTNTLDATTFSTDTGPKQAFIEKKFVGLDIRTAVRSGPVGTVPEGQSWIILLTGLAMLILQRRLSARLRPARQSPHR
;
A
#
# COMPACT_ATOMS: atom_id res chain seq x y z
N MET A 1 -60.32 58.96 -18.48
CA MET A 1 -59.27 58.74 -19.51
C MET A 1 -57.94 59.00 -18.82
N ASN A 2 -57.41 57.97 -18.09
CA ASN A 2 -56.09 58.04 -17.42
C ASN A 2 -55.39 56.74 -17.60
N MET A 3 -54.30 56.76 -18.38
CA MET A 3 -53.40 55.66 -18.68
C MET A 3 -52.39 55.52 -17.54
N ASN A 4 -52.44 54.42 -16.82
CA ASN A 4 -51.39 54.07 -15.84
C ASN A 4 -50.31 53.24 -16.50
N LEU A 5 -49.12 53.82 -16.61
CA LEU A 5 -47.90 53.20 -17.12
C LEU A 5 -47.22 52.39 -16.01
N SER A 6 -47.32 51.09 -16.00
CA SER A 6 -46.64 50.23 -15.03
C SER A 6 -45.22 49.96 -15.45
N LEU A 7 -44.28 50.50 -14.66
CA LEU A 7 -42.85 50.33 -14.78
C LEU A 7 -42.43 48.90 -14.38
N ARG A 8 -42.08 48.03 -15.31
CA ARG A 8 -41.54 46.71 -15.06
C ARG A 8 -40.05 46.86 -14.68
N LYS A 9 -39.74 46.67 -13.38
CA LYS A 9 -38.37 46.54 -12.90
C LYS A 9 -37.87 45.16 -13.26
N ALA A 10 -36.95 45.09 -14.22
CA ALA A 10 -36.17 43.88 -14.50
C ALA A 10 -35.13 43.72 -13.42
N LEU A 11 -35.30 42.70 -12.58
CA LEU A 11 -34.33 42.31 -11.54
C LEU A 11 -33.33 41.34 -12.24
N CYS A 12 -32.17 41.87 -12.65
CA CYS A 12 -31.02 41.03 -13.09
C CYS A 12 -30.42 40.33 -11.85
N GLY A 13 -30.83 39.09 -11.61
CA GLY A 13 -30.21 38.24 -10.66
C GLY A 13 -28.88 37.69 -11.18
N SER A 14 -27.76 38.29 -10.77
CA SER A 14 -26.44 37.73 -10.99
C SER A 14 -26.27 36.46 -10.10
N LEU A 15 -26.39 35.27 -10.74
CA LEU A 15 -26.00 34.01 -10.10
C LEU A 15 -24.47 34.01 -10.00
N LEU A 16 -23.94 34.31 -8.83
CA LEU A 16 -22.55 34.00 -8.47
C LEU A 16 -22.45 32.47 -8.32
N PHE A 17 -21.95 31.78 -9.33
CA PHE A 17 -21.42 30.44 -9.21
C PHE A 17 -20.13 30.53 -8.36
N LEU A 18 -20.24 30.34 -7.05
CA LEU A 18 -19.08 29.94 -6.25
C LEU A 18 -18.73 28.52 -6.67
N GLY A 19 -17.80 28.40 -7.61
CA GLY A 19 -17.10 27.16 -7.90
C GLY A 19 -16.36 26.77 -6.61
N ALA A 20 -16.87 25.81 -5.85
CA ALA A 20 -16.08 25.14 -4.85
C ALA A 20 -14.90 24.50 -5.59
N ALA A 21 -13.72 25.12 -5.52
CA ALA A 21 -12.47 24.47 -5.89
C ALA A 21 -12.34 23.26 -4.94
N GLN A 22 -12.63 22.07 -5.46
CA GLN A 22 -12.26 20.87 -4.76
C GLN A 22 -10.73 20.87 -4.71
N ALA A 23 -10.18 21.02 -3.51
CA ALA A 23 -8.77 20.77 -3.27
C ALA A 23 -8.52 19.33 -3.68
N LEU A 24 -7.92 19.11 -4.85
CA LEU A 24 -7.43 17.82 -5.25
C LEU A 24 -6.33 17.48 -4.26
N ALA A 25 -6.58 16.45 -3.44
CA ALA A 25 -5.55 15.90 -2.58
C ALA A 25 -4.36 15.50 -3.46
N THR A 26 -3.17 15.95 -3.07
CA THR A 26 -1.96 15.59 -3.80
C THR A 26 -1.45 14.29 -3.19
N PRO A 27 -1.39 13.18 -3.95
CA PRO A 27 -0.86 11.94 -3.42
C PRO A 27 0.61 12.14 -3.02
N ILE A 28 0.95 11.68 -1.84
CA ILE A 28 2.34 11.61 -1.34
C ILE A 28 2.87 10.24 -1.72
N THR A 29 4.12 10.20 -2.21
CA THR A 29 4.80 8.95 -2.55
C THR A 29 6.05 8.79 -1.68
N LEU A 30 6.17 7.64 -1.02
CA LEU A 30 7.36 7.19 -0.32
C LEU A 30 8.05 6.12 -1.17
N SER A 31 9.31 6.34 -1.53
CA SER A 31 10.06 5.42 -2.39
C SER A 31 10.92 4.48 -1.56
N GLY A 32 10.74 3.18 -1.74
CA GLY A 32 11.55 2.11 -1.18
C GLY A 32 12.56 1.54 -2.19
N ALA A 33 13.28 0.50 -1.77
CA ALA A 33 14.26 -0.15 -2.64
C ALA A 33 13.61 -1.00 -3.76
N PHE A 34 12.42 -1.56 -3.51
CA PHE A 34 11.78 -2.54 -4.39
C PHE A 34 10.36 -2.16 -4.78
N PHE A 35 9.80 -1.14 -4.16
CA PHE A 35 8.44 -0.65 -4.39
C PHE A 35 8.30 0.80 -3.95
N ASP A 36 7.27 1.45 -4.44
CA ASP A 36 6.82 2.78 -3.99
C ASP A 36 5.46 2.64 -3.30
N VAL A 37 5.22 3.50 -2.31
CA VAL A 37 3.95 3.59 -1.57
C VAL A 37 3.34 4.96 -1.81
N SER A 38 2.11 5.01 -2.27
CA SER A 38 1.37 6.25 -2.48
C SER A 38 0.11 6.29 -1.63
N PHE A 39 -0.19 7.43 -1.03
CA PHE A 39 -1.38 7.65 -0.22
C PHE A 39 -1.82 9.12 -0.29
N ASP A 40 -3.06 9.37 0.08
CA ASP A 40 -3.60 10.72 0.22
C ASP A 40 -3.35 11.23 1.64
N ASP A 41 -2.59 12.31 1.80
CA ASP A 41 -2.29 12.93 3.10
C ASP A 41 -3.55 13.32 3.88
N ALA A 42 -4.61 13.71 3.18
CA ALA A 42 -5.88 14.06 3.81
C ALA A 42 -6.64 12.83 4.37
N GLN A 43 -6.26 11.61 3.96
CA GLN A 43 -6.91 10.36 4.34
C GLN A 43 -6.13 9.55 5.38
N VAL A 44 -4.96 10.01 5.83
CA VAL A 44 -4.19 9.27 6.85
C VAL A 44 -4.85 9.30 8.23
N GLY A 45 -5.73 10.28 8.49
CA GLY A 45 -6.57 10.36 9.67
C GLY A 45 -5.81 10.19 10.98
N ASN A 46 -6.37 9.36 11.87
CA ASN A 46 -5.79 9.08 13.17
C ASN A 46 -4.65 8.05 13.15
N TYR A 47 -4.37 7.44 12.00
CA TYR A 47 -3.14 6.62 11.82
C TYR A 47 -1.88 7.47 11.92
N GLY A 48 -1.96 8.77 11.61
CA GLY A 48 -0.81 9.67 11.55
C GLY A 48 0.02 9.49 10.29
N GLN A 49 1.01 10.35 10.13
CA GLN A 49 1.86 10.36 8.93
C GLN A 49 2.65 9.05 8.79
N PRO A 50 2.56 8.37 7.64
CA PRO A 50 3.36 7.18 7.40
C PRO A 50 4.83 7.50 7.14
N SER A 51 5.68 6.54 7.46
CA SER A 51 7.10 6.54 7.11
C SER A 51 7.51 5.17 6.60
N LEU A 52 8.43 5.13 5.63
CA LEU A 52 8.94 3.89 5.04
C LEU A 52 10.39 3.67 5.49
N VAL A 53 10.64 2.54 6.14
CA VAL A 53 11.98 2.13 6.56
C VAL A 53 12.26 0.70 6.10
N GLY A 54 13.20 0.55 5.18
CA GLY A 54 13.43 -0.74 4.52
C GLY A 54 12.19 -1.15 3.71
N ASN A 55 11.60 -2.28 4.06
CA ASN A 55 10.38 -2.80 3.43
C ASN A 55 9.13 -2.59 4.30
N THR A 56 9.22 -1.86 5.38
CA THR A 56 8.12 -1.68 6.33
C THR A 56 7.58 -0.25 6.28
N LEU A 57 6.29 -0.13 6.01
CA LEU A 57 5.52 1.11 6.15
C LEU A 57 5.01 1.23 7.57
N PHE A 58 5.38 2.30 8.27
CA PHE A 58 5.03 2.56 9.66
C PHE A 58 4.05 3.69 9.82
N PHE A 59 3.12 3.53 10.76
CA PHE A 59 2.27 4.59 11.28
C PHE A 59 2.44 4.65 12.80
N THR A 60 2.39 5.85 13.34
CA THR A 60 2.47 6.12 14.79
C THR A 60 1.21 6.87 15.24
N PRO A 61 0.08 6.16 15.42
CA PRO A 61 -1.17 6.77 15.81
C PRO A 61 -1.08 7.45 17.17
N THR A 62 -1.64 8.64 17.29
CA THR A 62 -1.71 9.38 18.57
C THR A 62 -3.12 9.59 19.07
N LEU A 63 -4.11 9.48 18.19
CA LEU A 63 -5.53 9.71 18.48
C LEU A 63 -6.39 8.48 18.22
N PHE A 64 -5.81 7.36 17.82
CA PHE A 64 -6.52 6.11 17.55
C PHE A 64 -6.82 5.38 18.87
N LYS A 65 -7.91 5.78 19.54
CA LYS A 65 -8.27 5.27 20.87
C LYS A 65 -9.76 5.38 21.16
N THR A 66 -10.22 4.54 22.08
CA THR A 66 -11.58 4.60 22.61
C THR A 66 -11.59 4.31 24.10
N GLN A 67 -12.64 4.77 24.78
CA GLN A 67 -12.83 4.60 26.21
C GLN A 67 -14.32 4.49 26.57
N SER A 68 -14.63 3.57 27.49
CA SER A 68 -15.92 3.50 28.18
C SER A 68 -15.71 3.69 29.68
N LEU A 69 -16.56 4.50 30.29
CA LEU A 69 -16.49 4.86 31.71
C LEU A 69 -17.84 4.67 32.41
N ASN A 70 -17.80 4.36 33.70
CA ASN A 70 -18.96 4.41 34.60
C ASN A 70 -20.19 3.59 34.15
N GLY A 71 -19.98 2.56 33.31
CA GLY A 71 -21.08 1.72 32.84
C GLY A 71 -21.85 2.29 31.66
N THR A 72 -21.22 3.12 30.84
CA THR A 72 -21.87 3.73 29.64
C THR A 72 -22.11 2.74 28.50
N GLY A 73 -21.66 1.49 28.64
CA GLY A 73 -21.78 0.49 27.58
C GLY A 73 -20.61 0.48 26.60
N LEU A 74 -20.87 0.00 25.40
CA LEU A 74 -19.88 -0.09 24.31
C LEU A 74 -19.59 1.29 23.71
N ASN A 75 -18.31 1.60 23.59
CA ASN A 75 -17.78 2.66 22.75
C ASN A 75 -16.85 2.04 21.70
N THR A 76 -17.09 2.38 20.45
CA THR A 76 -16.30 1.90 19.30
C THR A 76 -15.59 3.07 18.61
N PHE A 77 -14.34 2.85 18.22
CA PHE A 77 -13.61 3.72 17.29
C PHE A 77 -13.15 2.90 16.11
N SER A 78 -13.51 3.31 14.89
CA SER A 78 -13.12 2.61 13.66
C SER A 78 -12.65 3.60 12.60
N GLU A 79 -11.62 3.23 11.87
CA GLU A 79 -11.08 4.04 10.77
C GLU A 79 -10.44 3.14 9.71
N THR A 80 -10.45 3.62 8.47
CA THR A 80 -9.83 2.95 7.32
C THR A 80 -8.80 3.87 6.68
N ILE A 81 -7.63 3.34 6.35
CA ILE A 81 -6.65 4.00 5.50
C ILE A 81 -6.48 3.24 4.19
N ASN A 82 -6.35 3.99 3.10
CA ASN A 82 -6.10 3.45 1.77
C ASN A 82 -4.67 3.78 1.36
N VAL A 83 -3.96 2.77 0.86
CA VAL A 83 -2.58 2.89 0.40
C VAL A 83 -2.42 2.14 -0.91
N GLN A 84 -1.81 2.76 -1.90
CA GLN A 84 -1.42 2.09 -3.13
C GLN A 84 0.07 1.73 -3.08
N ILE A 85 0.42 0.50 -3.46
CA ILE A 85 1.78 0.00 -3.43
C ILE A 85 2.14 -0.48 -4.83
N MET A 86 3.22 0.05 -5.41
CA MET A 86 3.67 -0.28 -6.76
C MET A 86 5.06 -0.90 -6.72
N ALA A 87 5.19 -2.15 -7.15
CA ALA A 87 6.48 -2.84 -7.27
C ALA A 87 7.32 -2.24 -8.40
N HIS A 88 8.62 -2.06 -8.15
CA HIS A 88 9.56 -1.65 -9.18
C HIS A 88 9.70 -2.72 -10.27
N SER A 89 10.13 -2.30 -11.46
CA SER A 89 10.38 -3.23 -12.57
C SER A 89 11.31 -4.38 -12.17
N GLY A 90 10.92 -5.61 -12.48
CA GLY A 90 11.67 -6.81 -12.12
C GLY A 90 11.32 -7.39 -10.75
N TYR A 91 10.42 -6.78 -9.98
CA TYR A 91 9.95 -7.29 -8.69
C TYR A 91 8.47 -7.65 -8.74
N ARG A 92 8.04 -8.53 -7.83
CA ARG A 92 6.66 -8.89 -7.55
C ARG A 92 6.45 -8.97 -6.05
N PHE A 93 5.24 -8.80 -5.61
CA PHE A 93 4.86 -9.02 -4.22
C PHE A 93 4.77 -10.51 -3.89
N THR A 94 5.13 -10.88 -2.67
CA THR A 94 5.04 -12.26 -2.17
C THR A 94 4.23 -12.38 -0.90
N ALA A 95 4.22 -11.34 -0.05
CA ALA A 95 3.37 -11.30 1.13
C ALA A 95 3.25 -9.86 1.65
N ILE A 96 2.21 -9.59 2.44
CA ILE A 96 2.09 -8.41 3.29
C ILE A 96 1.71 -8.87 4.69
N ASP A 97 2.54 -8.52 5.67
CA ASP A 97 2.31 -8.82 7.08
C ASP A 97 2.04 -7.54 7.85
N LEU A 98 0.93 -7.51 8.57
CA LEU A 98 0.55 -6.44 9.48
C LEU A 98 0.95 -6.81 10.90
N SER A 99 1.55 -5.87 11.61
CA SER A 99 1.76 -5.90 13.05
C SER A 99 1.26 -4.62 13.68
N GLU A 100 0.53 -4.74 14.78
CA GLU A 100 -0.03 -3.62 15.51
C GLU A 100 0.26 -3.75 17.00
N ALA A 101 0.37 -2.63 17.68
CA ALA A 101 0.59 -2.58 19.11
C ALA A 101 -0.03 -1.34 19.76
N GLY A 102 -0.30 -1.44 21.04
CA GLY A 102 -0.84 -0.35 21.83
C GLY A 102 -0.99 -0.74 23.30
N ASP A 103 -1.76 0.05 24.03
CA ASP A 103 -2.05 -0.18 25.44
C ASP A 103 -3.54 -0.32 25.66
N TYR A 104 -3.89 -1.08 26.71
CA TYR A 104 -5.25 -1.13 27.23
C TYR A 104 -5.27 -1.05 28.75
N LYS A 105 -6.41 -0.69 29.29
CA LYS A 105 -6.65 -0.63 30.74
C LYS A 105 -8.07 -1.03 31.05
N LEU A 106 -8.24 -2.00 31.94
CA LEU A 106 -9.52 -2.46 32.42
C LEU A 106 -9.63 -2.30 33.93
N ARG A 107 -10.81 -1.82 34.37
CA ARG A 107 -11.18 -1.74 35.78
C ARG A 107 -12.66 -2.04 35.92
N ALA A 108 -12.99 -3.02 36.64
CA ALA A 108 -14.27 -3.66 36.93
C ALA A 108 -14.38 -5.07 36.35
N ALA A 109 -15.18 -5.90 36.97
CA ALA A 109 -15.25 -7.35 36.72
C ALA A 109 -15.66 -7.70 35.28
N HIS A 110 -16.55 -6.94 34.67
CA HIS A 110 -17.08 -7.22 33.33
C HIS A 110 -16.61 -6.20 32.29
N SER A 111 -15.70 -5.27 32.64
CA SER A 111 -15.11 -4.39 31.63
C SER A 111 -14.32 -5.19 30.60
N SER A 112 -14.39 -4.78 29.35
CA SER A 112 -13.70 -5.43 28.23
C SER A 112 -13.20 -4.43 27.20
N VAL A 113 -12.17 -4.82 26.49
CA VAL A 113 -11.70 -4.16 25.26
C VAL A 113 -11.51 -5.22 24.17
N ASP A 114 -11.58 -4.78 22.92
CA ASP A 114 -11.31 -5.63 21.77
C ASP A 114 -10.57 -4.87 20.68
N VAL A 115 -9.82 -5.62 19.87
CA VAL A 115 -9.14 -5.16 18.66
C VAL A 115 -9.59 -6.04 17.52
N SER A 116 -10.13 -5.44 16.48
CA SER A 116 -10.53 -6.14 15.27
C SER A 116 -10.29 -5.30 14.03
N GLY A 117 -10.44 -5.91 12.86
CA GLY A 117 -10.29 -5.21 11.60
C GLY A 117 -9.98 -6.14 10.45
N SER A 118 -9.62 -5.55 9.32
CA SER A 118 -9.25 -6.27 8.11
C SER A 118 -8.11 -5.57 7.37
N LEU A 119 -7.23 -6.39 6.82
CA LEU A 119 -6.27 -6.01 5.79
C LEU A 119 -6.81 -6.55 4.47
N ASP A 120 -7.29 -5.66 3.60
CA ASP A 120 -7.86 -5.98 2.31
C ASP A 120 -6.89 -5.55 1.21
N ILE A 121 -6.50 -6.48 0.35
CA ILE A 121 -5.56 -6.26 -0.75
C ILE A 121 -6.22 -6.67 -2.04
N ALA A 122 -6.23 -5.75 -3.00
CA ALA A 122 -6.72 -5.99 -4.35
C ALA A 122 -5.68 -5.56 -5.39
N ASP A 123 -5.76 -6.13 -6.60
CA ASP A 123 -5.07 -5.55 -7.75
C ASP A 123 -5.83 -4.28 -8.20
N ILE A 124 -5.14 -3.37 -8.89
CA ILE A 124 -5.74 -2.08 -9.30
C ILE A 124 -6.97 -2.25 -10.22
N ALA A 125 -7.09 -3.38 -10.93
CA ALA A 125 -8.23 -3.71 -11.75
C ALA A 125 -9.38 -4.35 -10.96
N GLN A 126 -9.20 -4.60 -9.65
CA GLN A 126 -10.15 -5.28 -8.77
C GLN A 126 -10.56 -6.67 -9.28
N THR A 127 -9.68 -7.36 -10.01
CA THR A 127 -9.91 -8.71 -10.51
C THR A 127 -9.45 -9.79 -9.54
N GLN A 128 -8.51 -9.42 -8.64
CA GLN A 128 -7.98 -10.24 -7.56
C GLN A 128 -8.20 -9.50 -6.25
N GLN A 129 -8.68 -10.18 -5.24
CA GLN A 129 -8.86 -9.63 -3.89
C GLN A 129 -8.61 -10.71 -2.85
N VAL A 130 -7.97 -10.34 -1.76
CA VAL A 130 -7.76 -11.20 -0.59
C VAL A 130 -7.87 -10.39 0.67
N ILE A 131 -8.47 -10.96 1.72
CA ILE A 131 -8.73 -10.28 2.99
C ILE A 131 -8.12 -11.09 4.13
N GLY A 132 -7.29 -10.43 4.93
CA GLY A 132 -6.76 -10.94 6.19
C GLY A 132 -7.49 -10.31 7.38
N SER A 133 -7.93 -11.12 8.34
CA SER A 133 -8.54 -10.62 9.57
C SER A 133 -7.47 -10.22 10.57
N ILE A 134 -7.66 -9.06 11.21
CA ILE A 134 -6.82 -8.57 12.30
C ILE A 134 -7.34 -9.15 13.61
N SER A 135 -6.45 -9.77 14.38
CA SER A 135 -6.80 -10.35 15.68
C SER A 135 -5.70 -10.11 16.70
N PRO A 136 -6.06 -9.87 17.97
CA PRO A 136 -5.08 -9.75 19.04
C PRO A 136 -4.34 -11.09 19.24
N THR A 137 -3.06 -10.99 19.59
CA THR A 137 -2.18 -12.16 19.81
C THR A 137 -2.45 -12.85 21.14
N ALA A 138 -3.12 -12.18 22.06
CA ALA A 138 -3.50 -12.67 23.39
C ALA A 138 -4.84 -12.09 23.84
N ILE A 139 -5.48 -12.74 24.79
CA ILE A 139 -6.73 -12.23 25.41
C ILE A 139 -6.41 -10.97 26.21
N LEU A 140 -7.22 -9.92 26.03
CA LEU A 140 -7.09 -8.61 26.68
C LEU A 140 -8.00 -8.55 27.91
N ASP A 141 -7.62 -9.20 29.02
CA ASP A 141 -8.50 -9.38 30.18
C ASP A 141 -7.89 -9.00 31.55
N ASN A 142 -6.76 -8.33 31.60
CA ASN A 142 -6.16 -7.85 32.84
C ASN A 142 -6.96 -6.66 33.41
N ARG A 143 -7.70 -6.90 34.53
CA ARG A 143 -8.64 -5.95 35.15
C ARG A 143 -8.13 -5.31 36.45
N ASP A 144 -6.81 -5.15 36.57
CA ASP A 144 -6.13 -4.58 37.75
C ASP A 144 -6.12 -3.04 37.79
N GLY A 145 -6.58 -2.40 36.70
CA GLY A 145 -6.65 -0.94 36.59
C GLY A 145 -5.33 -0.26 36.24
N ILE A 146 -4.33 -1.01 35.79
CA ILE A 146 -3.08 -0.47 35.19
C ILE A 146 -3.08 -0.65 33.68
N ASN A 147 -2.16 0.02 32.99
CA ASN A 147 -1.97 -0.15 31.56
C ASN A 147 -1.22 -1.45 31.26
N HIS A 148 -1.71 -2.20 30.28
CA HIS A 148 -1.10 -3.39 29.72
C HIS A 148 -0.89 -3.20 28.21
N ASP A 149 0.22 -3.73 27.71
CA ASP A 149 0.49 -3.75 26.27
C ASP A 149 -0.39 -4.80 25.59
N TRP A 150 -0.75 -4.52 24.32
CA TRP A 150 -1.37 -5.48 23.43
C TRP A 150 -0.69 -5.47 22.07
N SER A 151 -0.81 -6.56 21.33
CA SER A 151 -0.42 -6.66 19.94
C SER A 151 -1.47 -7.43 19.14
N ALA A 152 -1.56 -7.11 17.85
CA ALA A 152 -2.41 -7.81 16.90
C ALA A 152 -1.67 -8.04 15.58
N LEU A 153 -2.07 -9.07 14.85
CA LEU A 153 -1.44 -9.48 13.61
C LEU A 153 -2.49 -9.76 12.54
N ALA A 154 -2.10 -9.56 11.29
CA ALA A 154 -2.73 -10.13 10.11
C ALA A 154 -1.64 -10.41 9.08
N GLY A 155 -1.86 -11.38 8.19
CA GLY A 155 -0.92 -11.71 7.14
C GLY A 155 -1.64 -12.16 5.88
N ILE A 156 -1.10 -11.78 4.72
CA ILE A 156 -1.61 -12.15 3.42
C ILE A 156 -0.45 -12.69 2.59
N ASP A 157 -0.58 -13.92 2.14
CA ASP A 157 0.33 -14.54 1.17
C ASP A 157 -0.12 -14.15 -0.24
N LEU A 158 0.82 -13.66 -1.05
CA LEU A 158 0.63 -13.29 -2.45
C LEU A 158 1.53 -14.13 -3.39
N ASP A 159 2.21 -15.15 -2.87
CA ASP A 159 3.11 -16.01 -3.66
C ASP A 159 2.35 -17.08 -4.46
N PHE A 160 1.24 -16.68 -5.09
CA PHE A 160 0.43 -17.52 -5.96
C PHE A 160 0.53 -17.06 -7.42
N PRO A 161 0.30 -17.99 -8.40
CA PRO A 161 0.38 -17.65 -9.82
C PRO A 161 -0.50 -16.47 -10.25
N ASP A 162 -1.68 -16.34 -9.66
CA ASP A 162 -2.65 -15.28 -9.99
C ASP A 162 -2.11 -13.87 -9.64
N TRP A 163 -1.28 -13.77 -8.59
CA TRP A 163 -0.64 -12.52 -8.17
C TRP A 163 0.71 -12.25 -8.84
N ALA A 164 1.29 -13.23 -9.54
CA ALA A 164 2.63 -13.12 -10.12
C ALA A 164 2.78 -11.99 -11.14
N ALA A 165 1.70 -11.61 -11.84
CA ALA A 165 1.68 -10.54 -12.82
C ALA A 165 1.32 -9.17 -12.20
N VAL A 166 0.77 -9.13 -11.00
CA VAL A 166 0.31 -7.89 -10.36
C VAL A 166 1.52 -7.03 -9.97
N GLN A 167 1.49 -5.77 -10.39
CA GLN A 167 2.53 -4.78 -10.08
C GLN A 167 2.05 -3.69 -9.14
N THR A 168 0.75 -3.46 -9.08
CA THR A 168 0.16 -2.42 -8.22
C THR A 168 -0.93 -3.05 -7.40
N LEU A 169 -0.84 -2.83 -6.10
CA LEU A 169 -1.80 -3.26 -5.10
C LEU A 169 -2.53 -2.03 -4.54
N ASP A 170 -3.84 -2.15 -4.40
CA ASP A 170 -4.65 -1.28 -3.55
C ASP A 170 -4.84 -1.98 -2.22
N LEU A 171 -4.38 -1.35 -1.15
CA LEU A 171 -4.43 -1.85 0.23
C LEU A 171 -5.39 -1.00 1.03
N ASN A 172 -6.40 -1.63 1.63
CA ASN A 172 -7.32 -1.01 2.58
C ASN A 172 -7.10 -1.65 3.95
N LEU A 173 -6.66 -0.86 4.91
CA LEU A 173 -6.50 -1.26 6.29
C LEU A 173 -7.61 -0.65 7.12
N THR A 174 -8.55 -1.47 7.57
CA THR A 174 -9.63 -1.08 8.48
C THR A 174 -9.34 -1.60 9.87
N ASN A 175 -9.34 -0.72 10.85
CA ASN A 175 -9.14 -1.03 12.25
C ASN A 175 -10.30 -0.58 13.10
N THR A 176 -10.65 -1.40 14.09
CA THR A 176 -11.68 -1.12 15.08
C THR A 176 -11.15 -1.42 16.49
N LEU A 177 -11.35 -0.48 17.39
CA LEU A 177 -11.09 -0.64 18.82
C LEU A 177 -12.43 -0.49 19.55
N ASP A 178 -12.73 -1.45 20.42
CA ASP A 178 -13.92 -1.46 21.27
C ASP A 178 -13.53 -1.36 22.74
N ALA A 179 -14.33 -0.61 23.52
CA ALA A 179 -14.22 -0.52 24.96
C ALA A 179 -15.62 -0.57 25.60
N THR A 180 -15.81 -1.47 26.57
CA THR A 180 -17.12 -1.67 27.20
C THR A 180 -17.02 -1.65 28.72
N THR A 181 -17.98 -0.95 29.37
CA THR A 181 -18.22 -1.05 30.81
C THR A 181 -19.71 -1.26 31.07
N PHE A 182 -20.05 -1.96 32.15
CA PHE A 182 -21.43 -2.28 32.48
C PHE A 182 -21.92 -1.51 33.73
N SER A 183 -23.16 -1.03 33.70
CA SER A 183 -23.76 -0.32 34.81
C SER A 183 -23.91 -1.19 36.08
N THR A 184 -24.04 -2.50 35.88
CA THR A 184 -24.20 -3.52 36.94
C THR A 184 -22.93 -3.77 37.75
N ASP A 185 -21.76 -3.41 37.23
CA ASP A 185 -20.49 -3.54 37.97
C ASP A 185 -20.47 -2.59 39.18
N THR A 186 -19.77 -2.98 40.24
CA THR A 186 -19.56 -2.18 41.45
C THR A 186 -18.19 -1.49 41.41
N GLY A 187 -18.08 -0.33 42.06
CA GLY A 187 -16.83 0.42 42.15
C GLY A 187 -16.48 1.20 40.85
N PRO A 188 -15.22 1.63 40.75
CA PRO A 188 -14.74 2.35 39.55
C PRO A 188 -14.79 1.47 38.30
N LYS A 189 -15.35 2.00 37.21
CA LYS A 189 -15.53 1.27 35.95
C LYS A 189 -14.79 2.00 34.84
N GLN A 190 -13.87 1.31 34.22
CA GLN A 190 -13.09 1.85 33.08
C GLN A 190 -12.71 0.71 32.14
N ALA A 191 -12.93 0.96 30.85
CA ALA A 191 -12.29 0.26 29.74
C ALA A 191 -11.66 1.31 28.82
N PHE A 192 -10.40 1.18 28.56
CA PHE A 192 -9.63 2.07 27.68
C PHE A 192 -8.74 1.23 26.79
N ILE A 193 -8.63 1.61 25.53
CA ILE A 193 -7.70 1.01 24.59
C ILE A 193 -7.21 2.06 23.59
N GLU A 194 -5.92 2.04 23.29
CA GLU A 194 -5.30 2.89 22.28
C GLU A 194 -4.32 2.11 21.43
N LYS A 195 -4.19 2.50 20.18
CA LYS A 195 -3.21 2.01 19.23
C LYS A 195 -2.06 3.00 19.14
N LYS A 196 -0.82 2.52 19.23
CA LYS A 196 0.41 3.33 19.21
C LYS A 196 1.31 3.03 18.03
N PHE A 197 1.09 1.89 17.40
CA PHE A 197 1.94 1.40 16.32
C PHE A 197 1.14 0.59 15.32
N VAL A 198 1.42 0.80 14.04
CA VAL A 198 1.02 -0.04 12.91
C VAL A 198 2.22 -0.19 11.99
N GLY A 199 2.58 -1.43 11.66
CA GLY A 199 3.63 -1.76 10.72
C GLY A 199 3.12 -2.71 9.64
N LEU A 200 3.34 -2.36 8.38
CA LEU A 200 3.07 -3.19 7.22
C LEU A 200 4.41 -3.61 6.60
N ASP A 201 4.81 -4.86 6.78
CA ASP A 201 6.00 -5.43 6.14
C ASP A 201 5.62 -5.97 4.75
N ILE A 202 6.19 -5.35 3.71
CA ILE A 202 5.87 -5.61 2.31
C ILE A 202 6.99 -6.48 1.74
N ARG A 203 6.69 -7.75 1.49
CA ARG A 203 7.67 -8.70 0.96
C ARG A 203 7.61 -8.75 -0.55
N THR A 204 8.79 -8.69 -1.15
CA THR A 204 8.95 -8.76 -2.60
C THR A 204 9.97 -9.82 -2.98
N ALA A 205 9.84 -10.37 -4.17
CA ALA A 205 10.83 -11.23 -4.80
C ALA A 205 11.16 -10.74 -6.22
N VAL A 206 12.32 -11.10 -6.71
CA VAL A 206 12.65 -10.89 -8.13
C VAL A 206 11.65 -11.66 -8.97
N ARG A 207 11.04 -10.98 -9.93
CA ARG A 207 10.15 -11.63 -10.90
C ARG A 207 11.00 -12.59 -11.74
N SER A 208 10.73 -13.87 -11.64
CA SER A 208 11.27 -14.85 -12.61
C SER A 208 10.64 -14.51 -13.94
N GLY A 209 11.28 -13.64 -14.71
CA GLY A 209 10.93 -13.48 -16.12
C GLY A 209 11.06 -14.86 -16.78
N PRO A 210 10.39 -15.14 -17.89
CA PRO A 210 10.81 -16.23 -18.73
C PRO A 210 12.30 -16.02 -18.87
N VAL A 211 13.12 -17.03 -18.49
CA VAL A 211 14.53 -17.04 -18.78
C VAL A 211 14.57 -16.70 -20.26
N GLY A 212 14.97 -15.45 -20.56
CA GLY A 212 14.95 -14.98 -21.92
C GLY A 212 15.74 -16.00 -22.69
N THR A 213 15.06 -16.82 -23.45
CA THR A 213 15.72 -17.52 -24.56
C THR A 213 16.32 -16.38 -25.35
N VAL A 214 17.59 -16.06 -25.07
CA VAL A 214 18.40 -15.21 -25.94
C VAL A 214 18.06 -15.74 -27.32
N PRO A 215 17.50 -14.93 -28.24
CA PRO A 215 17.12 -15.41 -29.52
C PRO A 215 18.47 -15.89 -30.15
N GLU A 216 18.71 -17.20 -30.08
CA GLU A 216 19.96 -17.78 -30.59
C GLU A 216 20.15 -17.41 -32.07
N GLY A 217 19.07 -17.04 -32.76
CA GLY A 217 19.11 -16.55 -34.14
C GLY A 217 19.99 -15.33 -34.38
N GLN A 218 20.17 -14.42 -33.44
CA GLN A 218 21.03 -13.25 -33.63
C GLN A 218 22.52 -13.61 -33.45
N SER A 219 22.87 -14.55 -32.56
CA SER A 219 24.23 -15.01 -32.37
C SER A 219 24.75 -15.72 -33.60
N TRP A 220 23.92 -16.53 -34.27
CA TRP A 220 24.28 -17.19 -35.53
C TRP A 220 24.47 -16.22 -36.71
N ILE A 221 23.68 -15.15 -36.77
CA ILE A 221 23.82 -14.11 -37.81
C ILE A 221 25.14 -13.38 -37.64
N ILE A 222 25.56 -13.04 -36.42
CA ILE A 222 26.86 -12.40 -36.16
C ILE A 222 28.00 -13.32 -36.49
N LEU A 223 27.91 -14.62 -36.15
CA LEU A 223 28.93 -15.63 -36.47
C LEU A 223 29.06 -15.82 -37.97
N LEU A 224 27.96 -15.93 -38.72
CA LEU A 224 27.93 -16.09 -40.17
C LEU A 224 28.46 -14.85 -40.91
N THR A 225 28.12 -13.65 -40.45
CA THR A 225 28.65 -12.40 -41.03
C THR A 225 30.14 -12.25 -40.78
N GLY A 226 30.64 -12.60 -39.58
CA GLY A 226 32.06 -12.63 -39.26
C GLY A 226 32.84 -13.63 -40.13
N LEU A 227 32.29 -14.82 -40.32
CA LEU A 227 32.90 -15.86 -41.16
C LEU A 227 32.93 -15.46 -42.65
N ALA A 228 31.86 -14.84 -43.14
CA ALA A 228 31.79 -14.33 -44.52
C ALA A 228 32.82 -13.23 -44.77
N MET A 229 33.05 -12.32 -43.86
CA MET A 229 34.08 -11.28 -43.90
C MET A 229 35.49 -11.87 -43.95
N LEU A 230 35.78 -12.90 -43.14
CA LEU A 230 37.05 -13.59 -43.14
C LEU A 230 37.36 -14.29 -44.47
N ILE A 231 36.37 -14.94 -45.06
CA ILE A 231 36.50 -15.59 -46.37
C ILE A 231 36.76 -14.55 -47.47
N LEU A 232 36.06 -13.39 -47.41
CA LEU A 232 36.25 -12.31 -48.36
C LEU A 232 37.64 -11.71 -48.28
N GLN A 233 38.16 -11.47 -47.09
CA GLN A 233 39.54 -11.00 -46.88
C GLN A 233 40.60 -11.97 -47.42
N ARG A 234 40.45 -13.27 -47.23
CA ARG A 234 41.36 -14.28 -47.77
C ARG A 234 41.39 -14.30 -49.31
N ARG A 235 40.20 -14.12 -49.93
CA ARG A 235 40.11 -14.07 -51.40
C ARG A 235 40.77 -12.82 -52.01
N LEU A 236 40.60 -11.66 -51.34
CA LEU A 236 41.23 -10.41 -51.76
C LEU A 236 42.77 -10.47 -51.62
N SER A 237 43.30 -11.04 -50.51
CA SER A 237 44.72 -11.17 -50.25
C SER A 237 45.36 -12.13 -51.23
N ALA A 238 44.66 -13.17 -51.70
CA ALA A 238 45.15 -14.11 -52.68
C ALA A 238 45.28 -13.48 -54.08
N ARG A 239 44.44 -12.48 -54.42
CA ARG A 239 44.50 -11.78 -55.74
C ARG A 239 45.60 -10.70 -55.81
N LEU A 240 46.11 -10.24 -54.68
CA LEU A 240 47.13 -9.18 -54.60
C LEU A 240 48.57 -9.71 -54.50
N ARG A 241 48.82 -11.03 -54.66
CA ARG A 241 50.21 -11.57 -54.74
C ARG A 241 50.76 -11.20 -56.06
N PRO A 242 51.86 -10.36 -56.18
CA PRO A 242 52.51 -10.04 -57.42
C PRO A 242 53.21 -11.31 -57.98
N ALA A 243 53.05 -11.49 -59.28
CA ALA A 243 53.74 -12.56 -59.99
C ALA A 243 55.27 -12.47 -59.73
N ARG A 244 55.84 -13.53 -59.16
CA ARG A 244 57.22 -13.63 -58.84
C ARG A 244 57.98 -13.62 -60.18
N GLN A 245 58.73 -12.55 -60.53
CA GLN A 245 59.57 -12.46 -61.66
C GLN A 245 60.62 -13.57 -61.55
N SER A 246 60.70 -14.41 -62.61
CA SER A 246 61.69 -15.44 -62.77
C SER A 246 63.02 -14.78 -63.17
N PRO A 247 64.17 -15.09 -62.53
CA PRO A 247 65.42 -14.54 -62.95
C PRO A 247 65.89 -15.31 -64.21
N HIS A 248 66.05 -14.57 -65.30
CA HIS A 248 66.79 -15.08 -66.49
C HIS A 248 68.29 -15.14 -66.17
N ARG A 249 68.85 -16.27 -66.52
CA ARG A 249 70.33 -16.47 -66.74
C ARG A 249 70.72 -15.89 -68.09
#